data_206bad1d14f8cedb7da6425df148fd96
#
_entry.id   206bad1d14f8cedb7da6425df148fd96
#
_cell.length_a   1.000
_cell.length_b   1.000
_cell.length_c   1.000
_cell.angle_alpha   90.00
_cell.angle_beta   90.00
_cell.angle_gamma   90.00
#
_symmetry.space_group_name_H-M   'P 1'
#
loop_
_entity.id
_entity.type
_entity.pdbx_description
1 polymer ?
#
loop_
_entity_poly.entity_id
_entity_poly.type
_entity_poly.pdbx_seq_one_letter_code
_entity_poly.pdbx_strand_id
1 'polypeptide(L)'
;MYSNHTYASYEDCSYDRKSNLDNKPKQNNAVVGRFAPTPSGKLHLGNLFSFMVAYLVARRAGGSVHMRIEDLDPARSKQVYADGVFRSLEALGFEWDNQPVYQSSRIEAYQEAYQELDRKGLLYPCFCTRADLHSANAPHFGEEVLYQGTCRTLTKLEQEANAKRRSPATRIAVPDEPFSFNDLFQGLQSFNLTECSGDFIIQRSDGVFAYQLAVTVDDAWMGVTSVVRGRDLLTSTPRQMYLQKCLGYATPTYGHVPLLVDSDGHRLAKRNQSTDIDYLLNEKHIKPECLLGKIAYLAGIVDEMRSFSLEELIQYANLKALNMKKELRIPDSLFLNPAHKRP
;
A
#
# COMPACT_ATOMS: atom_id res chain seq x y z
N MET A 1 -49.15 -4.78 10.07
CA MET A 1 -48.48 -3.57 10.60
C MET A 1 -47.07 -3.59 10.05
N TYR A 2 -46.82 -2.84 8.99
CA TYR A 2 -45.54 -2.75 8.34
C TYR A 2 -44.75 -1.61 8.98
N SER A 3 -43.62 -1.91 9.62
CA SER A 3 -42.71 -0.88 10.09
C SER A 3 -41.74 -0.51 8.92
N ASN A 4 -41.97 0.68 8.40
CA ASN A 4 -41.07 1.35 7.48
C ASN A 4 -39.72 1.63 8.19
N HIS A 5 -38.67 0.95 7.82
CA HIS A 5 -37.30 1.40 8.11
C HIS A 5 -36.88 2.38 7.01
N THR A 6 -37.14 3.66 7.29
CA THR A 6 -36.54 4.77 6.59
C THR A 6 -34.99 4.73 6.81
N TYR A 7 -34.25 4.77 5.72
CA TYR A 7 -32.80 4.99 5.74
C TYR A 7 -32.53 6.31 6.46
N ALA A 8 -31.71 6.24 7.51
CA ALA A 8 -31.25 7.40 8.25
C ALA A 8 -30.42 8.30 7.32
N SER A 9 -30.86 9.56 7.25
CA SER A 9 -30.12 10.63 6.58
C SER A 9 -28.79 10.88 7.29
N TYR A 10 -27.77 11.19 6.52
CA TYR A 10 -26.37 11.39 6.89
C TYR A 10 -26.06 12.56 7.85
N GLU A 11 -27.05 13.12 8.56
CA GLU A 11 -26.88 14.37 9.32
C GLU A 11 -26.47 14.23 10.79
N ASP A 12 -26.35 13.02 11.36
CA ASP A 12 -26.09 12.85 12.80
C ASP A 12 -24.74 12.22 13.15
N CYS A 13 -23.65 12.79 12.64
CA CYS A 13 -22.32 12.64 13.22
C CYS A 13 -21.81 13.98 13.79
N SER A 14 -22.65 14.72 14.51
CA SER A 14 -22.22 15.83 15.34
C SER A 14 -21.60 15.29 16.64
N TYR A 15 -20.29 15.25 16.68
CA TYR A 15 -19.52 14.97 17.88
C TYR A 15 -19.64 16.17 18.83
N ASP A 16 -20.33 15.97 19.96
CA ASP A 16 -20.52 16.96 21.00
C ASP A 16 -19.17 17.35 21.64
N ARG A 17 -18.71 18.56 21.34
CA ARG A 17 -17.51 19.16 21.91
C ARG A 17 -17.84 19.79 23.26
N LYS A 18 -17.89 19.02 24.33
CA LYS A 18 -17.70 19.56 25.70
C LYS A 18 -17.45 18.42 26.71
N SER A 19 -16.19 18.14 26.99
CA SER A 19 -15.61 17.93 28.34
C SER A 19 -14.26 17.20 28.25
N ASN A 20 -13.28 17.75 28.96
CA ASN A 20 -11.89 17.30 29.17
C ASN A 20 -10.82 17.81 28.20
N LEU A 21 -10.67 19.12 28.18
CA LEU A 21 -9.36 19.77 28.02
C LEU A 21 -8.61 19.56 29.35
N ASP A 22 -7.66 18.62 29.40
CA ASP A 22 -6.46 18.61 30.23
C ASP A 22 -5.99 17.18 30.58
N ASN A 23 -5.76 16.33 29.54
CA ASN A 23 -4.83 15.21 29.63
C ASN A 23 -4.55 14.67 28.20
N LYS A 24 -3.92 15.50 27.34
CA LYS A 24 -3.28 14.95 26.16
C LYS A 24 -2.02 14.23 26.61
N PRO A 25 -1.90 12.89 26.43
CA PRO A 25 -0.60 12.26 26.56
C PRO A 25 0.31 12.99 25.58
N LYS A 26 1.52 13.38 26.01
CA LYS A 26 2.58 13.86 25.14
C LYS A 26 2.70 12.81 24.01
N GLN A 27 2.22 13.11 22.83
CA GLN A 27 2.47 12.28 21.67
C GLN A 27 3.98 12.21 21.52
N ASN A 28 4.52 11.04 21.79
CA ASN A 28 5.87 10.70 21.40
C ASN A 28 5.85 10.78 19.85
N ASN A 29 6.34 11.88 19.27
CA ASN A 29 6.36 12.15 17.85
C ASN A 29 7.35 11.24 17.08
N ALA A 30 7.62 10.05 17.59
CA ALA A 30 8.51 9.11 16.95
C ALA A 30 7.89 8.64 15.61
N VAL A 31 8.63 8.79 14.54
CA VAL A 31 8.22 8.27 13.22
C VAL A 31 8.31 6.75 13.25
N VAL A 32 7.21 6.09 12.95
CA VAL A 32 7.15 4.63 12.78
C VAL A 32 6.84 4.36 11.31
N GLY A 33 7.86 3.94 10.56
CA GLY A 33 7.74 3.46 9.19
C GLY A 33 7.47 1.95 9.14
N ARG A 34 7.30 1.40 7.93
CA ARG A 34 7.18 -0.05 7.77
C ARG A 34 7.69 -0.55 6.42
N PHE A 35 8.16 -1.80 6.43
CA PHE A 35 8.27 -2.67 5.26
C PHE A 35 7.05 -3.58 5.22
N ALA A 36 6.39 -3.63 4.07
CA ALA A 36 5.15 -4.39 3.90
C ALA A 36 5.18 -5.19 2.58
N PRO A 37 6.13 -6.14 2.42
CA PRO A 37 6.22 -6.94 1.22
C PRO A 37 5.14 -8.01 1.15
N THR A 38 4.55 -8.20 -0.05
CA THR A 38 3.71 -9.36 -0.36
C THR A 38 4.61 -10.50 -0.86
N PRO A 39 4.64 -11.69 -0.23
CA PRO A 39 5.52 -12.80 -0.59
C PRO A 39 4.99 -13.60 -1.79
N SER A 40 4.71 -12.91 -2.91
CA SER A 40 4.16 -13.47 -4.15
C SER A 40 5.21 -13.64 -5.26
N GLY A 41 6.48 -13.45 -4.93
CA GLY A 41 7.63 -13.55 -5.83
C GLY A 41 8.86 -12.94 -5.17
N LYS A 42 9.96 -12.94 -5.91
CA LYS A 42 11.22 -12.33 -5.46
C LYS A 42 11.11 -10.80 -5.39
N LEU A 43 11.93 -10.18 -4.55
CA LEU A 43 12.07 -8.72 -4.49
C LEU A 43 12.73 -8.20 -5.77
N HIS A 44 12.24 -7.07 -6.26
CA HIS A 44 12.82 -6.37 -7.41
C HIS A 44 13.25 -4.95 -7.03
N LEU A 45 14.00 -4.30 -7.92
CA LEU A 45 14.54 -2.95 -7.68
C LEU A 45 13.50 -1.93 -7.24
N GLY A 46 12.26 -2.02 -7.73
CA GLY A 46 11.17 -1.12 -7.30
C GLY A 46 10.78 -1.30 -5.84
N ASN A 47 10.80 -2.55 -5.33
CA ASN A 47 10.61 -2.81 -3.90
C ASN A 47 11.77 -2.25 -3.09
N LEU A 48 13.01 -2.56 -3.51
CA LEU A 48 14.21 -2.07 -2.85
C LEU A 48 14.21 -0.53 -2.75
N PHE A 49 13.90 0.16 -3.84
CA PHE A 49 13.83 1.61 -3.86
C PHE A 49 12.80 2.15 -2.86
N SER A 50 11.59 1.58 -2.86
CA SER A 50 10.54 1.99 -1.92
C SER A 50 10.94 1.73 -0.47
N PHE A 51 11.56 0.57 -0.17
CA PHE A 51 12.04 0.23 1.17
C PHE A 51 13.21 1.11 1.60
N MET A 52 14.14 1.41 0.69
CA MET A 52 15.24 2.33 0.97
C MET A 52 14.72 3.70 1.37
N VAL A 53 13.80 4.28 0.61
CA VAL A 53 13.24 5.59 0.95
C VAL A 53 12.42 5.54 2.24
N ALA A 54 11.62 4.49 2.47
CA ALA A 54 10.88 4.29 3.73
C ALA A 54 11.82 4.24 4.95
N TYR A 55 12.92 3.50 4.81
CA TYR A 55 13.96 3.39 5.83
C TYR A 55 14.62 4.74 6.12
N LEU A 56 15.03 5.45 5.06
CA LEU A 56 15.66 6.76 5.20
C LEU A 56 14.74 7.80 5.85
N VAL A 57 13.45 7.81 5.50
CA VAL A 57 12.46 8.72 6.11
C VAL A 57 12.33 8.44 7.61
N ALA A 58 12.20 7.18 8.01
CA ALA A 58 12.04 6.80 9.41
C ALA A 58 13.33 7.04 10.22
N ARG A 59 14.47 6.51 9.75
CA ARG A 59 15.75 6.57 10.48
C ARG A 59 16.30 7.98 10.63
N ARG A 60 16.11 8.85 9.63
CA ARG A 60 16.50 10.28 9.74
C ARG A 60 15.71 11.04 10.78
N ALA A 61 14.50 10.64 11.04
CA ALA A 61 13.69 11.18 12.12
C ALA A 61 13.98 10.55 13.49
N GLY A 62 15.01 9.69 13.60
CA GLY A 62 15.28 8.91 14.82
C GLY A 62 14.18 7.89 15.14
N GLY A 63 13.39 7.50 14.14
CA GLY A 63 12.25 6.63 14.28
C GLY A 63 12.56 5.15 14.05
N SER A 64 11.52 4.32 14.13
CA SER A 64 11.57 2.88 13.95
C SER A 64 10.99 2.46 12.59
N VAL A 65 11.35 1.24 12.16
CA VAL A 65 10.81 0.59 10.96
C VAL A 65 10.29 -0.78 11.34
N HIS A 66 9.03 -1.05 11.06
CA HIS A 66 8.39 -2.32 11.37
C HIS A 66 8.28 -3.22 10.13
N MET A 67 8.40 -4.53 10.35
CA MET A 67 8.26 -5.54 9.29
C MET A 67 6.89 -6.21 9.37
N ARG A 68 6.17 -6.22 8.23
CA ARG A 68 4.93 -6.96 8.04
C ARG A 68 4.97 -7.72 6.73
N ILE A 69 4.66 -9.01 6.76
CA ILE A 69 4.49 -9.86 5.58
C ILE A 69 3.01 -9.87 5.19
N GLU A 70 2.70 -9.43 3.97
CA GLU A 70 1.32 -9.35 3.45
C GLU A 70 0.94 -10.63 2.71
N ASP A 71 0.64 -11.67 3.48
CA ASP A 71 0.41 -13.06 3.05
C ASP A 71 -1.06 -13.52 3.10
N LEU A 72 -2.01 -12.58 3.05
CA LEU A 72 -3.45 -12.87 3.15
C LEU A 72 -4.00 -13.77 2.05
N ASP A 73 -3.43 -13.72 0.85
CA ASP A 73 -3.85 -14.57 -0.27
C ASP A 73 -2.97 -15.83 -0.33
N PRO A 74 -3.43 -16.98 0.20
CA PRO A 74 -2.61 -18.20 0.26
C PRO A 74 -2.30 -18.78 -1.12
N ALA A 75 -3.10 -18.46 -2.13
CA ALA A 75 -2.84 -18.91 -3.51
C ALA A 75 -1.62 -18.19 -4.12
N ARG A 76 -1.30 -16.99 -3.65
CA ARG A 76 -0.22 -16.15 -4.15
C ARG A 76 1.00 -16.12 -3.24
N SER A 77 0.80 -16.33 -1.95
CA SER A 77 1.83 -16.22 -0.92
C SER A 77 2.53 -17.55 -0.70
N LYS A 78 3.86 -17.53 -0.70
CA LYS A 78 4.67 -18.71 -0.44
C LYS A 78 5.75 -18.41 0.58
N GLN A 79 5.96 -19.29 1.57
CA GLN A 79 6.97 -19.12 2.61
C GLN A 79 8.37 -18.89 2.03
N VAL A 80 8.75 -19.59 0.97
CA VAL A 80 10.05 -19.42 0.32
C VAL A 80 10.30 -17.97 -0.16
N TYR A 81 9.24 -17.26 -0.55
CA TYR A 81 9.36 -15.84 -0.93
C TYR A 81 9.42 -14.94 0.30
N ALA A 82 8.72 -15.26 1.39
CA ALA A 82 8.88 -14.53 2.65
C ALA A 82 10.30 -14.65 3.18
N ASP A 83 10.86 -15.86 3.20
CA ASP A 83 12.24 -16.10 3.60
C ASP A 83 13.24 -15.38 2.67
N GLY A 84 12.94 -15.32 1.37
CA GLY A 84 13.72 -14.57 0.39
C GLY A 84 13.72 -13.06 0.67
N VAL A 85 12.58 -12.51 1.09
CA VAL A 85 12.49 -11.08 1.50
C VAL A 85 13.45 -10.78 2.64
N PHE A 86 13.43 -11.57 3.71
CA PHE A 86 14.32 -11.37 4.86
C PHE A 86 15.78 -11.43 4.44
N ARG A 87 16.19 -12.51 3.75
CA ARG A 87 17.58 -12.68 3.28
C ARG A 87 18.04 -11.50 2.42
N SER A 88 17.21 -11.05 1.47
CA SER A 88 17.58 -9.94 0.59
C SER A 88 17.74 -8.63 1.36
N LEU A 89 16.83 -8.33 2.31
CA LEU A 89 16.88 -7.10 3.09
C LEU A 89 18.06 -7.12 4.08
N GLU A 90 18.30 -8.23 4.77
CA GLU A 90 19.44 -8.41 5.67
C GLU A 90 20.79 -8.29 4.91
N ALA A 91 20.88 -8.92 3.72
CA ALA A 91 22.08 -8.82 2.87
C ALA A 91 22.36 -7.38 2.40
N LEU A 92 21.32 -6.55 2.31
CA LEU A 92 21.42 -5.13 1.95
C LEU A 92 21.64 -4.22 3.19
N GLY A 93 21.70 -4.79 4.40
CA GLY A 93 21.92 -4.06 5.64
C GLY A 93 20.67 -3.40 6.23
N PHE A 94 19.45 -3.75 5.75
CA PHE A 94 18.23 -3.25 6.37
C PHE A 94 17.95 -3.94 7.71
N GLU A 95 17.50 -3.15 8.66
CA GLU A 95 17.07 -3.59 9.98
C GLU A 95 15.64 -3.14 10.26
N TRP A 96 14.92 -3.92 11.07
CA TRP A 96 13.59 -3.58 11.56
C TRP A 96 13.48 -3.83 13.06
N ASP A 97 12.57 -3.12 13.73
CA ASP A 97 12.55 -2.98 15.19
C ASP A 97 11.47 -3.82 15.87
N ASN A 98 10.77 -4.68 15.14
CA ASN A 98 9.73 -5.56 15.69
C ASN A 98 9.97 -7.03 15.29
N GLN A 99 9.31 -7.95 15.97
CA GLN A 99 9.13 -9.29 15.42
C GLN A 99 8.25 -9.20 14.18
N PRO A 100 8.63 -9.83 13.05
CA PRO A 100 7.84 -9.77 11.81
C PRO A 100 6.40 -10.23 12.01
N VAL A 101 5.45 -9.43 11.55
CA VAL A 101 4.02 -9.71 11.62
C VAL A 101 3.56 -10.32 10.31
N TYR A 102 2.81 -11.41 10.36
CA TYR A 102 2.18 -12.03 9.19
C TYR A 102 0.69 -11.69 9.19
N GLN A 103 0.16 -11.19 8.07
CA GLN A 103 -1.26 -10.84 7.96
C GLN A 103 -2.18 -12.07 8.12
N SER A 104 -1.74 -13.23 7.68
CA SER A 104 -2.47 -14.50 7.86
C SER A 104 -2.73 -14.85 9.34
N SER A 105 -1.92 -14.35 10.27
CA SER A 105 -2.12 -14.54 11.72
C SER A 105 -3.09 -13.54 12.35
N ARG A 106 -3.64 -12.59 11.58
CA ARG A 106 -4.41 -11.45 12.11
C ARG A 106 -5.88 -11.42 11.64
N ILE A 107 -6.37 -12.53 11.15
CA ILE A 107 -7.73 -12.65 10.59
C ILE A 107 -8.82 -12.17 11.56
N GLU A 108 -8.66 -12.45 12.86
CA GLU A 108 -9.60 -12.03 13.90
C GLU A 108 -9.70 -10.49 13.97
N ALA A 109 -8.57 -9.77 13.90
CA ALA A 109 -8.56 -8.31 13.91
C ALA A 109 -9.28 -7.72 12.68
N TYR A 110 -9.14 -8.36 11.52
CA TYR A 110 -9.89 -7.93 10.32
C TYR A 110 -11.37 -8.24 10.43
N GLN A 111 -11.72 -9.35 11.06
CA GLN A 111 -13.12 -9.70 11.33
C GLN A 111 -13.78 -8.70 12.30
N GLU A 112 -13.07 -8.27 13.33
CA GLU A 112 -13.55 -7.23 14.26
C GLU A 112 -13.79 -5.89 13.55
N ALA A 113 -12.83 -5.46 12.72
CA ALA A 113 -12.96 -4.25 11.91
C ALA A 113 -14.13 -4.35 10.91
N TYR A 114 -14.29 -5.51 10.27
CA TYR A 114 -15.44 -5.78 9.39
C TYR A 114 -16.76 -5.64 10.15
N GLN A 115 -16.90 -6.27 11.33
CA GLN A 115 -18.11 -6.19 12.14
C GLN A 115 -18.40 -4.75 12.58
N GLU A 116 -17.39 -3.95 12.87
CA GLU A 116 -17.55 -2.53 13.19
C GLU A 116 -18.12 -1.74 12.02
N LEU A 117 -17.59 -1.96 10.80
CA LEU A 117 -18.10 -1.33 9.58
C LEU A 117 -19.54 -1.79 9.26
N ASP A 118 -19.84 -3.07 9.49
CA ASP A 118 -21.18 -3.64 9.27
C ASP A 118 -22.20 -3.06 10.26
N ARG A 119 -21.85 -2.96 11.55
CA ARG A 119 -22.71 -2.31 12.58
C ARG A 119 -23.00 -0.83 12.26
N LYS A 120 -22.12 -0.17 11.54
CA LYS A 120 -22.33 1.21 11.05
C LYS A 120 -23.19 1.27 9.79
N GLY A 121 -23.63 0.13 9.26
CA GLY A 121 -24.47 0.06 8.06
C GLY A 121 -23.72 0.46 6.77
N LEU A 122 -22.39 0.40 6.77
CA LEU A 122 -21.56 0.82 5.64
C LEU A 122 -21.33 -0.30 4.62
N LEU A 123 -21.62 -1.55 4.99
CA LEU A 123 -21.32 -2.72 4.16
C LEU A 123 -22.57 -3.23 3.45
N TYR A 124 -22.36 -3.80 2.27
CA TYR A 124 -23.41 -4.47 1.51
C TYR A 124 -22.87 -5.60 0.63
N PRO A 125 -23.68 -6.64 0.30
CA PRO A 125 -23.26 -7.74 -0.56
C PRO A 125 -23.20 -7.32 -2.03
N CYS A 126 -22.14 -7.74 -2.73
CA CYS A 126 -21.94 -7.50 -4.15
C CYS A 126 -21.80 -8.82 -4.91
N PHE A 127 -22.64 -9.02 -5.91
CA PHE A 127 -22.73 -10.22 -6.72
C PHE A 127 -22.10 -10.07 -8.12
N CYS A 128 -21.52 -8.92 -8.45
CA CYS A 128 -20.91 -8.67 -9.75
C CYS A 128 -19.69 -9.57 -9.99
N THR A 129 -19.58 -10.09 -11.22
CA THR A 129 -18.37 -10.77 -11.70
C THR A 129 -17.35 -9.73 -12.22
N ARG A 130 -16.13 -10.18 -12.49
CA ARG A 130 -15.15 -9.30 -13.18
C ARG A 130 -15.65 -8.90 -14.59
N ALA A 131 -16.33 -9.81 -15.28
CA ALA A 131 -16.89 -9.52 -16.60
C ALA A 131 -17.98 -8.43 -16.52
N ASP A 132 -18.85 -8.47 -15.51
CA ASP A 132 -19.88 -7.44 -15.31
C ASP A 132 -19.26 -6.07 -15.09
N LEU A 133 -18.16 -6.00 -14.32
CA LEU A 133 -17.45 -4.76 -14.05
C LEU A 133 -16.79 -4.19 -15.31
N HIS A 134 -16.17 -5.05 -16.13
CA HIS A 134 -15.54 -4.64 -17.39
C HIS A 134 -16.54 -4.25 -18.48
N SER A 135 -17.74 -4.85 -18.51
CA SER A 135 -18.77 -4.50 -19.49
C SER A 135 -19.41 -3.13 -19.23
N ALA A 136 -19.45 -2.70 -17.96
CA ALA A 136 -19.99 -1.39 -17.57
C ALA A 136 -19.04 -0.22 -17.90
N ASN A 137 -17.76 -0.48 -17.95
CA ASN A 137 -16.72 0.50 -18.24
C ASN A 137 -15.72 -0.15 -19.21
N ALA A 138 -15.37 0.52 -20.30
CA ALA A 138 -14.30 0.10 -21.21
C ALA A 138 -12.95 0.71 -20.75
N PRO A 139 -12.31 0.19 -19.69
CA PRO A 139 -11.06 0.74 -19.20
C PRO A 139 -9.93 0.41 -20.16
N HIS A 140 -9.02 1.35 -20.35
CA HIS A 140 -7.75 1.06 -20.96
C HIS A 140 -6.97 0.06 -20.10
N PHE A 141 -6.15 -0.76 -20.71
CA PHE A 141 -5.42 -1.83 -20.05
C PHE A 141 -4.61 -1.28 -18.85
N GLY A 142 -4.94 -1.69 -17.62
CA GLY A 142 -4.25 -1.28 -16.40
C GLY A 142 -4.97 -0.23 -15.54
N GLU A 143 -6.09 0.31 -15.97
CA GLU A 143 -6.91 1.21 -15.16
C GLU A 143 -7.81 0.43 -14.18
N GLU A 144 -7.97 0.96 -12.96
CA GLU A 144 -8.93 0.40 -12.01
C GLU A 144 -10.35 0.65 -12.53
N VAL A 145 -11.18 -0.38 -12.51
CA VAL A 145 -12.57 -0.29 -12.95
C VAL A 145 -13.38 0.46 -11.89
N LEU A 146 -13.93 1.62 -12.27
CA LEU A 146 -14.83 2.37 -11.41
C LEU A 146 -16.14 1.58 -11.19
N TYR A 147 -16.41 1.22 -9.94
CA TYR A 147 -17.64 0.50 -9.61
C TYR A 147 -18.85 1.45 -9.50
N GLN A 148 -19.88 1.18 -10.29
CA GLN A 148 -21.07 2.03 -10.43
C GLN A 148 -22.15 1.83 -9.35
N GLY A 149 -21.87 1.06 -8.29
CA GLY A 149 -22.84 0.86 -7.21
C GLY A 149 -23.97 -0.12 -7.52
N THR A 150 -23.88 -0.93 -8.58
CA THR A 150 -24.96 -1.82 -9.08
C THR A 150 -25.65 -2.65 -8.01
N CYS A 151 -24.92 -3.17 -7.02
CA CYS A 151 -25.51 -4.00 -5.96
C CYS A 151 -25.90 -3.21 -4.71
N ARG A 152 -25.61 -1.92 -4.63
CA ARG A 152 -25.83 -1.09 -3.44
C ARG A 152 -27.33 -0.92 -3.13
N THR A 153 -28.17 -0.90 -4.16
CA THR A 153 -29.62 -0.65 -4.06
C THR A 153 -30.47 -1.92 -4.16
N LEU A 154 -29.83 -3.11 -4.17
CA LEU A 154 -30.57 -4.37 -4.23
C LEU A 154 -31.48 -4.56 -3.02
N THR A 155 -32.73 -4.90 -3.26
CA THR A 155 -33.68 -5.31 -2.23
C THR A 155 -33.24 -6.62 -1.58
N LYS A 156 -33.76 -6.93 -0.38
CA LYS A 156 -33.46 -8.20 0.29
C LYS A 156 -33.83 -9.43 -0.57
N LEU A 157 -34.96 -9.37 -1.28
CA LEU A 157 -35.41 -10.43 -2.17
C LEU A 157 -34.40 -10.66 -3.33
N GLU A 158 -33.89 -9.58 -3.91
CA GLU A 158 -32.88 -9.67 -4.98
C GLU A 158 -31.54 -10.19 -4.45
N GLN A 159 -31.13 -9.75 -3.25
CA GLN A 159 -29.94 -10.27 -2.58
C GLN A 159 -30.06 -11.78 -2.31
N GLU A 160 -31.19 -12.25 -1.79
CA GLU A 160 -31.46 -13.68 -1.56
C GLU A 160 -31.48 -14.49 -2.86
N ALA A 161 -32.09 -13.95 -3.92
CA ALA A 161 -32.12 -14.59 -5.23
C ALA A 161 -30.71 -14.71 -5.83
N ASN A 162 -29.89 -13.65 -5.70
CA ASN A 162 -28.51 -13.65 -6.18
C ASN A 162 -27.60 -14.55 -5.33
N ALA A 163 -27.80 -14.60 -4.01
CA ALA A 163 -27.05 -15.46 -3.10
C ALA A 163 -27.22 -16.97 -3.39
N LYS A 164 -28.38 -17.37 -3.93
CA LYS A 164 -28.62 -18.76 -4.42
C LYS A 164 -27.73 -19.11 -5.63
N ARG A 165 -27.27 -18.12 -6.39
CA ARG A 165 -26.48 -18.32 -7.60
C ARG A 165 -24.98 -18.23 -7.32
N ARG A 166 -24.59 -17.38 -6.39
CA ARG A 166 -23.17 -17.15 -6.09
C ARG A 166 -22.99 -16.47 -4.73
N SER A 167 -21.88 -16.83 -4.04
CA SER A 167 -21.45 -16.16 -2.82
C SER A 167 -21.07 -14.69 -3.14
N PRO A 168 -21.54 -13.72 -2.37
CA PRO A 168 -21.20 -12.32 -2.57
C PRO A 168 -19.78 -12.00 -2.10
N ALA A 169 -19.17 -11.00 -2.72
CA ALA A 169 -18.15 -10.20 -2.07
C ALA A 169 -18.83 -9.13 -1.20
N THR A 170 -18.15 -8.59 -0.22
CA THR A 170 -18.65 -7.45 0.57
C THR A 170 -17.95 -6.17 0.12
N ARG A 171 -18.74 -5.13 -0.17
CA ARG A 171 -18.24 -3.78 -0.45
C ARG A 171 -18.59 -2.82 0.66
N ILE A 172 -17.79 -1.77 0.79
CA ILE A 172 -18.09 -0.59 1.59
C ILE A 172 -18.65 0.51 0.69
N ALA A 173 -19.74 1.12 1.12
CA ALA A 173 -20.32 2.30 0.49
C ALA A 173 -19.43 3.52 0.75
N VAL A 174 -19.04 4.24 -0.30
CA VAL A 174 -18.23 5.45 -0.15
C VAL A 174 -19.06 6.71 -0.17
N PRO A 175 -18.63 7.75 0.59
CA PRO A 175 -19.27 9.07 0.56
C PRO A 175 -18.85 9.85 -0.68
N ASP A 176 -19.68 10.82 -1.07
CA ASP A 176 -19.37 11.79 -2.11
C ASP A 176 -18.70 13.02 -1.46
N GLU A 177 -17.47 12.82 -1.00
CA GLU A 177 -16.66 13.88 -0.41
C GLU A 177 -15.19 13.72 -0.79
N PRO A 178 -14.43 14.82 -0.91
CA PRO A 178 -13.00 14.74 -1.25
C PRO A 178 -12.17 14.33 -0.02
N PHE A 179 -11.20 13.43 -0.27
CA PHE A 179 -10.14 13.08 0.66
C PHE A 179 -8.85 13.77 0.21
N SER A 180 -8.37 14.72 1.00
CA SER A 180 -7.18 15.50 0.69
C SER A 180 -6.07 15.24 1.70
N PHE A 181 -4.83 15.14 1.22
CA PHE A 181 -3.63 14.95 2.04
C PHE A 181 -2.40 15.55 1.37
N ASN A 182 -1.42 15.94 2.18
CA ASN A 182 -0.11 16.36 1.68
C ASN A 182 0.81 15.14 1.63
N ASP A 183 1.13 14.69 0.41
CA ASP A 183 2.08 13.62 0.21
C ASP A 183 3.52 14.14 0.30
N LEU A 184 4.40 13.39 0.95
CA LEU A 184 5.81 13.79 1.16
C LEU A 184 6.55 14.08 -0.15
N PHE A 185 6.19 13.40 -1.24
CA PHE A 185 6.88 13.50 -2.52
C PHE A 185 6.00 13.99 -3.67
N GLN A 186 4.68 13.79 -3.60
CA GLN A 186 3.76 14.16 -4.67
C GLN A 186 2.96 15.44 -4.38
N GLY A 187 3.25 16.13 -3.26
CA GLY A 187 2.57 17.37 -2.86
C GLY A 187 1.10 17.16 -2.49
N LEU A 188 0.30 18.21 -2.60
CA LEU A 188 -1.12 18.15 -2.28
C LEU A 188 -1.87 17.22 -3.24
N GLN A 189 -2.55 16.24 -2.68
CA GLN A 189 -3.41 15.29 -3.39
C GLN A 189 -4.85 15.44 -2.89
N SER A 190 -5.81 15.32 -3.79
CA SER A 190 -7.23 15.35 -3.47
C SER A 190 -7.98 14.40 -4.40
N PHE A 191 -8.79 13.50 -3.83
CA PHE A 191 -9.52 12.49 -4.58
C PHE A 191 -10.95 12.39 -4.05
N ASN A 192 -11.93 12.35 -4.95
CA ASN A 192 -13.27 11.94 -4.61
C ASN A 192 -13.41 10.43 -4.88
N LEU A 193 -13.79 9.66 -3.86
CA LEU A 193 -13.89 8.20 -3.98
C LEU A 193 -14.97 7.77 -4.96
N THR A 194 -16.06 8.52 -5.09
CA THR A 194 -17.13 8.22 -6.07
C THR A 194 -16.63 8.33 -7.52
N GLU A 195 -15.62 9.15 -7.76
CA GLU A 195 -15.07 9.40 -9.10
C GLU A 195 -13.87 8.51 -9.43
N CYS A 196 -13.04 8.15 -8.44
CA CYS A 196 -11.78 7.46 -8.69
C CYS A 196 -11.82 5.95 -8.45
N SER A 197 -12.73 5.43 -7.61
CA SER A 197 -12.82 3.99 -7.32
C SER A 197 -14.25 3.44 -7.19
N GLY A 198 -15.19 4.28 -6.80
CA GLY A 198 -16.50 3.83 -6.34
C GLY A 198 -16.40 3.02 -5.05
N ASP A 199 -17.48 2.34 -4.72
CA ASP A 199 -17.54 1.43 -3.57
C ASP A 199 -16.55 0.28 -3.76
N PHE A 200 -15.68 0.02 -2.80
CA PHE A 200 -14.60 -0.96 -2.95
C PHE A 200 -14.76 -2.19 -2.07
N ILE A 201 -14.10 -3.27 -2.45
CA ILE A 201 -14.22 -4.57 -1.77
C ILE A 201 -13.48 -4.52 -0.42
N ILE A 202 -14.17 -4.98 0.63
CA ILE A 202 -13.64 -5.21 1.98
C ILE A 202 -13.35 -6.68 2.22
N GLN A 203 -14.21 -7.56 1.66
CA GLN A 203 -14.02 -9.01 1.71
C GLN A 203 -14.41 -9.62 0.37
N ARG A 204 -13.59 -10.52 -0.13
CA ARG A 204 -13.83 -11.27 -1.38
C ARG A 204 -14.90 -12.34 -1.15
N SER A 205 -15.49 -12.83 -2.25
CA SER A 205 -16.49 -13.89 -2.21
C SER A 205 -15.97 -15.25 -1.71
N ASP A 206 -14.67 -15.45 -1.65
CA ASP A 206 -14.00 -16.61 -1.07
C ASP A 206 -13.64 -16.42 0.41
N GLY A 207 -14.08 -15.32 1.04
CA GLY A 207 -13.88 -15.02 2.45
C GLY A 207 -12.57 -14.29 2.77
N VAL A 208 -11.65 -14.14 1.81
CA VAL A 208 -10.38 -13.43 2.05
C VAL A 208 -10.63 -11.93 2.20
N PHE A 209 -10.10 -11.33 3.26
CA PHE A 209 -10.17 -9.89 3.45
C PHE A 209 -9.34 -9.14 2.39
N ALA A 210 -9.86 -8.01 1.95
CA ALA A 210 -9.19 -7.22 0.92
C ALA A 210 -8.02 -6.42 1.50
N TYR A 211 -7.03 -6.16 0.64
CA TYR A 211 -5.83 -5.38 0.94
C TYR A 211 -6.13 -4.07 1.68
N GLN A 212 -7.12 -3.31 1.22
CA GLN A 212 -7.43 -1.99 1.79
C GLN A 212 -7.81 -2.08 3.27
N LEU A 213 -8.61 -3.07 3.68
CA LEU A 213 -8.98 -3.27 5.07
C LEU A 213 -7.77 -3.72 5.90
N ALA A 214 -7.09 -4.78 5.45
CA ALA A 214 -6.02 -5.40 6.20
C ALA A 214 -4.86 -4.44 6.47
N VAL A 215 -4.39 -3.71 5.45
CA VAL A 215 -3.29 -2.75 5.62
C VAL A 215 -3.67 -1.61 6.55
N THR A 216 -4.93 -1.14 6.49
CA THR A 216 -5.41 -0.06 7.37
C THR A 216 -5.47 -0.49 8.83
N VAL A 217 -5.98 -1.69 9.10
CA VAL A 217 -6.06 -2.26 10.46
C VAL A 217 -4.66 -2.50 11.03
N ASP A 218 -3.76 -3.06 10.22
CA ASP A 218 -2.41 -3.38 10.67
C ASP A 218 -1.55 -2.15 10.88
N ASP A 219 -1.60 -1.17 9.97
CA ASP A 219 -0.84 0.08 10.13
C ASP A 219 -1.27 0.79 11.42
N ALA A 220 -2.57 0.80 11.74
CA ALA A 220 -3.07 1.35 13.01
C ALA A 220 -2.58 0.55 14.23
N TRP A 221 -2.70 -0.77 14.20
CA TRP A 221 -2.28 -1.64 15.31
C TRP A 221 -0.77 -1.62 15.56
N MET A 222 0.03 -1.55 14.48
CA MET A 222 1.49 -1.44 14.56
C MET A 222 1.96 -0.04 14.96
N GLY A 223 1.06 0.94 15.11
CA GLY A 223 1.40 2.32 15.42
C GLY A 223 2.15 3.04 14.30
N VAL A 224 1.94 2.63 13.04
CA VAL A 224 2.59 3.24 11.88
C VAL A 224 2.13 4.69 11.72
N THR A 225 3.09 5.60 11.71
CA THR A 225 2.85 7.04 11.54
C THR A 225 3.34 7.57 10.19
N SER A 226 4.11 6.75 9.45
CA SER A 226 4.66 7.13 8.14
C SER A 226 4.58 5.96 7.16
N VAL A 227 3.83 6.15 6.08
CA VAL A 227 3.60 5.17 5.02
C VAL A 227 4.31 5.63 3.75
N VAL A 228 5.51 5.09 3.49
CA VAL A 228 6.22 5.31 2.24
C VAL A 228 6.11 4.07 1.36
N ARG A 229 5.72 4.27 0.08
CA ARG A 229 5.46 3.17 -0.88
C ARG A 229 5.52 3.65 -2.33
N GLY A 230 5.40 2.75 -3.28
CA GLY A 230 5.37 3.09 -4.71
C GLY A 230 4.16 3.96 -5.09
N ARG A 231 4.34 4.84 -6.07
CA ARG A 231 3.32 5.77 -6.56
C ARG A 231 2.09 5.07 -7.18
N ASP A 232 2.22 3.83 -7.60
CA ASP A 232 1.11 2.99 -8.06
C ASP A 232 0.02 2.75 -6.98
N LEU A 233 0.34 2.99 -5.71
CA LEU A 233 -0.60 2.90 -4.60
C LEU A 233 -1.16 4.27 -4.16
N LEU A 234 -0.89 5.35 -4.91
CA LEU A 234 -1.37 6.69 -4.57
C LEU A 234 -2.90 6.74 -4.48
N THR A 235 -3.61 6.14 -5.42
CA THR A 235 -5.07 6.06 -5.45
C THR A 235 -5.67 5.14 -4.37
N SER A 236 -4.85 4.31 -3.71
CA SER A 236 -5.27 3.52 -2.55
C SER A 236 -5.39 4.36 -1.28
N THR A 237 -4.67 5.48 -1.19
CA THR A 237 -4.63 6.33 0.01
C THR A 237 -6.00 6.86 0.43
N PRO A 238 -6.84 7.45 -0.44
CA PRO A 238 -8.15 7.94 -0.03
C PRO A 238 -9.08 6.81 0.48
N ARG A 239 -8.97 5.59 -0.05
CA ARG A 239 -9.71 4.41 0.46
C ARG A 239 -9.29 4.05 1.88
N GLN A 240 -7.99 4.08 2.16
CA GLN A 240 -7.44 3.82 3.49
C GLN A 240 -7.78 4.94 4.46
N MET A 241 -7.71 6.21 4.05
CA MET A 241 -8.15 7.35 4.86
C MET A 241 -9.64 7.26 5.22
N TYR A 242 -10.48 6.82 4.28
CA TYR A 242 -11.89 6.58 4.56
C TYR A 242 -12.10 5.48 5.60
N LEU A 243 -11.39 4.34 5.46
CA LEU A 243 -11.44 3.27 6.45
C LEU A 243 -10.92 3.74 7.82
N GLN A 244 -9.84 4.50 7.87
CA GLN A 244 -9.32 5.10 9.11
C GLN A 244 -10.37 5.99 9.77
N LYS A 245 -11.04 6.86 9.00
CA LYS A 245 -12.14 7.70 9.48
C LYS A 245 -13.28 6.84 10.06
N CYS A 246 -13.71 5.81 9.34
CA CYS A 246 -14.81 4.92 9.77
C CYS A 246 -14.45 4.10 11.02
N LEU A 247 -13.20 3.68 11.18
CA LEU A 247 -12.73 2.86 12.30
C LEU A 247 -12.14 3.68 13.46
N GLY A 248 -12.06 5.01 13.33
CA GLY A 248 -11.49 5.89 14.35
C GLY A 248 -9.99 5.80 14.50
N TYR A 249 -9.27 5.38 13.44
CA TYR A 249 -7.82 5.28 13.44
C TYR A 249 -7.16 6.60 13.05
N ALA A 250 -5.95 6.85 13.55
CA ALA A 250 -5.16 7.99 13.12
C ALA A 250 -4.70 7.80 11.67
N THR A 251 -4.70 8.89 10.90
CA THR A 251 -4.17 8.89 9.53
C THR A 251 -2.65 9.12 9.57
N PRO A 252 -1.83 8.21 9.04
CA PRO A 252 -0.38 8.41 8.94
C PRO A 252 -0.03 9.47 7.88
N THR A 253 1.20 9.95 7.93
CA THR A 253 1.77 10.70 6.81
C THR A 253 2.06 9.75 5.65
N TYR A 254 1.67 10.13 4.42
CA TYR A 254 1.91 9.34 3.23
C TYR A 254 3.05 9.91 2.38
N GLY A 255 3.83 9.05 1.76
CA GLY A 255 4.87 9.40 0.79
C GLY A 255 4.90 8.39 -0.35
N HIS A 256 4.62 8.84 -1.58
CA HIS A 256 4.59 8.00 -2.75
C HIS A 256 5.82 8.25 -3.64
N VAL A 257 6.76 7.30 -3.62
CA VAL A 257 7.99 7.38 -4.40
C VAL A 257 7.74 7.12 -5.88
N PRO A 258 8.53 7.73 -6.79
CA PRO A 258 8.43 7.48 -8.22
C PRO A 258 8.50 5.99 -8.57
N LEU A 259 7.83 5.58 -9.62
CA LEU A 259 7.95 4.21 -10.15
C LEU A 259 9.26 4.07 -10.92
N LEU A 260 9.95 2.95 -10.71
CA LEU A 260 11.08 2.59 -11.54
C LEU A 260 10.56 1.97 -12.85
N VAL A 261 10.98 2.55 -13.98
CA VAL A 261 10.61 2.10 -15.33
C VAL A 261 11.86 1.78 -16.14
N ASP A 262 11.74 0.95 -17.16
CA ASP A 262 12.81 0.67 -18.12
C ASP A 262 13.06 1.85 -19.09
N SER A 263 13.97 1.68 -20.05
CA SER A 263 14.27 2.67 -21.09
C SER A 263 13.06 3.06 -21.91
N ASP A 264 12.11 2.13 -22.10
CA ASP A 264 10.90 2.32 -22.91
C ASP A 264 9.73 2.91 -22.11
N GLY A 265 9.90 3.09 -20.79
CA GLY A 265 8.86 3.61 -19.89
C GLY A 265 7.92 2.53 -19.37
N HIS A 266 8.21 1.26 -19.59
CA HIS A 266 7.44 0.18 -18.99
C HIS A 266 7.87 -0.04 -17.54
N ARG A 267 6.88 -0.31 -16.69
CA ARG A 267 7.14 -0.65 -15.30
C ARG A 267 8.04 -1.88 -15.21
N LEU A 268 9.07 -1.82 -14.35
CA LEU A 268 9.92 -2.97 -14.09
C LEU A 268 9.08 -4.11 -13.52
N ALA A 269 8.77 -5.09 -14.37
CA ALA A 269 7.93 -6.22 -13.99
C ALA A 269 8.75 -7.30 -13.29
N LYS A 270 8.12 -8.07 -12.39
CA LYS A 270 8.68 -9.25 -11.69
C LYS A 270 9.27 -10.33 -12.62
N ARG A 271 9.08 -10.22 -13.94
CA ARG A 271 9.53 -11.20 -14.93
C ARG A 271 10.95 -10.95 -15.44
N ASN A 272 11.53 -9.79 -15.17
CA ASN A 272 12.87 -9.44 -15.65
C ASN A 272 13.91 -9.86 -14.61
N GLN A 273 14.66 -10.94 -14.86
CA GLN A 273 15.75 -11.42 -13.98
C GLN A 273 16.79 -10.32 -13.68
N SER A 274 17.02 -9.40 -14.62
CA SER A 274 17.96 -8.28 -14.45
C SER A 274 17.56 -7.27 -13.34
N THR A 275 16.35 -7.36 -12.81
CA THR A 275 15.84 -6.49 -11.74
C THR A 275 15.59 -7.23 -10.42
N ASP A 276 15.83 -8.55 -10.38
CA ASP A 276 15.72 -9.40 -9.20
C ASP A 276 16.92 -9.15 -8.26
N ILE A 277 16.65 -8.82 -7.01
CA ILE A 277 17.67 -8.50 -6.00
C ILE A 277 18.58 -9.70 -5.73
N ASP A 278 18.02 -10.88 -5.53
CA ASP A 278 18.81 -12.10 -5.29
C ASP A 278 19.74 -12.39 -6.47
N TYR A 279 19.26 -12.22 -7.71
CA TYR A 279 20.07 -12.40 -8.91
C TYR A 279 21.22 -11.38 -8.97
N LEU A 280 20.94 -10.11 -8.65
CA LEU A 280 21.96 -9.06 -8.67
C LEU A 280 23.05 -9.28 -7.61
N LEU A 281 22.65 -9.70 -6.40
CA LEU A 281 23.60 -9.92 -5.30
C LEU A 281 24.38 -11.23 -5.48
N ASN A 282 23.70 -12.34 -5.77
CA ASN A 282 24.29 -13.68 -5.72
C ASN A 282 24.90 -14.14 -7.06
N GLU A 283 24.21 -13.85 -8.18
CA GLU A 283 24.67 -14.32 -9.51
C GLU A 283 25.56 -13.26 -10.22
N LYS A 284 25.20 -11.98 -10.05
CA LYS A 284 26.01 -10.88 -10.61
C LYS A 284 27.09 -10.39 -9.66
N HIS A 285 27.08 -10.86 -8.40
CA HIS A 285 28.05 -10.49 -7.37
C HIS A 285 28.17 -8.96 -7.16
N ILE A 286 27.04 -8.23 -7.33
CA ILE A 286 27.01 -6.80 -7.06
C ILE A 286 26.99 -6.61 -5.54
N LYS A 287 27.97 -5.86 -5.02
CA LYS A 287 28.01 -5.54 -3.59
C LYS A 287 26.76 -4.75 -3.17
N PRO A 288 26.19 -5.01 -2.00
CA PRO A 288 25.02 -4.30 -1.46
C PRO A 288 25.13 -2.78 -1.55
N GLU A 289 26.24 -2.21 -1.09
CA GLU A 289 26.49 -0.77 -1.08
C GLU A 289 26.59 -0.20 -2.50
N CYS A 290 27.10 -0.98 -3.45
CA CYS A 290 27.13 -0.58 -4.86
C CYS A 290 25.71 -0.53 -5.45
N LEU A 291 24.86 -1.50 -5.10
CA LEU A 291 23.48 -1.53 -5.56
C LEU A 291 22.67 -0.35 -4.97
N LEU A 292 22.80 -0.10 -3.67
CA LEU A 292 22.17 1.03 -2.98
C LEU A 292 22.62 2.36 -3.57
N GLY A 293 23.94 2.53 -3.77
CA GLY A 293 24.50 3.76 -4.33
C GLY A 293 24.04 4.03 -5.76
N LYS A 294 23.97 3.01 -6.61
CA LYS A 294 23.46 3.13 -7.99
C LYS A 294 22.00 3.58 -8.01
N ILE A 295 21.14 2.98 -7.18
CA ILE A 295 19.73 3.36 -7.10
C ILE A 295 19.59 4.78 -6.54
N ALA A 296 20.36 5.12 -5.51
CA ALA A 296 20.35 6.45 -4.90
C ALA A 296 20.77 7.54 -5.90
N TYR A 297 21.81 7.28 -6.68
CA TYR A 297 22.30 8.19 -7.73
C TYR A 297 21.27 8.38 -8.84
N LEU A 298 20.67 7.29 -9.34
CA LEU A 298 19.62 7.37 -10.37
C LEU A 298 18.39 8.15 -9.90
N ALA A 299 18.03 7.99 -8.64
CA ALA A 299 16.94 8.76 -8.05
C ALA A 299 17.28 10.24 -7.86
N GLY A 300 18.59 10.59 -7.98
CA GLY A 300 19.11 11.93 -7.73
C GLY A 300 19.12 12.29 -6.25
N ILE A 301 19.05 11.31 -5.36
CA ILE A 301 19.12 11.55 -3.91
C ILE A 301 20.54 11.62 -3.37
N VAL A 302 21.52 11.26 -4.20
CA VAL A 302 22.96 11.55 -4.04
C VAL A 302 23.53 12.08 -5.34
N ASP A 303 24.57 12.90 -5.25
CA ASP A 303 25.16 13.58 -6.41
C ASP A 303 26.29 12.76 -7.08
N GLU A 304 26.80 11.75 -6.39
CA GLU A 304 27.91 10.92 -6.87
C GLU A 304 27.49 9.46 -7.05
N MET A 305 27.94 8.84 -8.17
CA MET A 305 27.78 7.41 -8.41
C MET A 305 28.91 6.64 -7.73
N ARG A 306 28.75 6.32 -6.46
CA ARG A 306 29.66 5.48 -5.68
C ARG A 306 28.90 4.48 -4.82
N SER A 307 29.60 3.59 -4.15
CA SER A 307 29.00 2.73 -3.12
C SER A 307 28.60 3.56 -1.90
N PHE A 308 27.42 3.26 -1.35
CA PHE A 308 26.91 3.87 -0.12
C PHE A 308 26.34 2.79 0.80
N SER A 309 26.71 2.83 2.08
CA SER A 309 25.97 2.11 3.11
C SER A 309 24.64 2.79 3.42
N LEU A 310 23.74 2.09 4.15
CA LEU A 310 22.49 2.71 4.59
C LEU A 310 22.75 3.86 5.58
N GLU A 311 23.77 3.75 6.46
CA GLU A 311 24.16 4.80 7.39
C GLU A 311 24.62 6.06 6.65
N GLU A 312 25.44 5.91 5.60
CA GLU A 312 25.83 7.04 4.75
C GLU A 312 24.62 7.65 4.05
N LEU A 313 23.70 6.85 3.53
CA LEU A 313 22.46 7.35 2.91
C LEU A 313 21.55 8.08 3.92
N ILE A 314 21.47 7.61 5.16
CA ILE A 314 20.77 8.34 6.24
C ILE A 314 21.38 9.74 6.39
N GLN A 315 22.68 9.88 6.31
CA GLN A 315 23.39 11.15 6.48
C GLN A 315 23.28 12.07 5.27
N TYR A 316 23.52 11.55 4.07
CA TYR A 316 23.80 12.36 2.89
C TYR A 316 22.67 12.42 1.87
N ALA A 317 21.71 11.48 1.87
CA ALA A 317 20.66 11.43 0.85
C ALA A 317 19.75 12.69 0.87
N ASN A 318 19.55 13.31 -0.28
CA ASN A 318 18.61 14.42 -0.46
C ASN A 318 17.25 13.92 -0.96
N LEU A 319 16.34 13.59 -0.06
CA LEU A 319 15.03 13.04 -0.43
C LEU A 319 14.13 14.05 -1.15
N LYS A 320 14.41 15.38 -1.07
CA LYS A 320 13.67 16.40 -1.82
C LYS A 320 13.83 16.23 -3.33
N ALA A 321 14.89 15.56 -3.77
CA ALA A 321 15.10 15.25 -5.18
C ALA A 321 14.00 14.36 -5.79
N LEU A 322 13.19 13.67 -4.96
CA LEU A 322 12.06 12.85 -5.37
C LEU A 322 10.78 13.66 -5.62
N ASN A 323 10.74 14.92 -5.19
CA ASN A 323 9.53 15.73 -5.24
C ASN A 323 8.99 15.86 -6.67
N MET A 324 7.68 15.61 -6.81
CA MET A 324 6.90 15.69 -8.05
C MET A 324 7.37 14.76 -9.18
N LYS A 325 8.34 13.88 -8.93
CA LYS A 325 8.72 12.85 -9.89
C LYS A 325 7.69 11.72 -9.89
N LYS A 326 7.21 11.38 -11.06
CA LYS A 326 6.25 10.27 -11.24
C LYS A 326 6.96 8.94 -11.52
N GLU A 327 8.05 9.02 -12.28
CA GLU A 327 8.81 7.87 -12.77
C GLU A 327 10.31 8.18 -12.74
N LEU A 328 11.11 7.13 -12.60
CA LEU A 328 12.55 7.16 -12.73
C LEU A 328 12.96 6.08 -13.75
N ARG A 329 13.58 6.50 -14.85
CA ARG A 329 14.06 5.59 -15.88
C ARG A 329 15.38 4.95 -15.48
N ILE A 330 15.42 3.64 -15.54
CA ILE A 330 16.64 2.87 -15.27
C ILE A 330 17.24 2.47 -16.60
N PRO A 331 18.48 2.91 -16.90
CA PRO A 331 19.20 2.45 -18.09
C PRO A 331 19.50 0.95 -18.00
N ASP A 332 19.31 0.21 -19.09
CA ASP A 332 19.62 -1.22 -19.16
C ASP A 332 21.09 -1.52 -18.83
N SER A 333 21.98 -0.57 -19.13
CA SER A 333 23.41 -0.67 -18.85
C SER A 333 23.80 -0.54 -17.37
N LEU A 334 22.88 -0.13 -16.50
CA LEU A 334 23.21 0.18 -15.09
C LEU A 334 23.82 -1.00 -14.33
N PHE A 335 23.32 -2.21 -14.62
CA PHE A 335 23.76 -3.45 -13.98
C PHE A 335 24.61 -4.33 -14.88
N LEU A 336 24.94 -3.85 -16.10
CA LEU A 336 25.93 -4.50 -16.96
C LEU A 336 27.32 -4.19 -16.43
N ASN A 337 28.12 -5.23 -16.17
CA ASN A 337 29.51 -5.07 -15.79
C ASN A 337 30.27 -4.42 -16.99
N PRO A 338 31.00 -3.30 -16.81
CA PRO A 338 31.75 -2.69 -17.91
C PRO A 338 32.80 -3.61 -18.53
N ALA A 339 33.12 -4.73 -17.87
CA ALA A 339 34.12 -5.71 -18.32
C ALA A 339 33.65 -6.64 -19.47
N HIS A 340 32.39 -6.55 -19.92
CA HIS A 340 31.86 -7.38 -21.03
C HIS A 340 31.55 -6.61 -22.31
N LYS A 341 32.27 -5.55 -22.61
CA LYS A 341 32.43 -5.15 -24.01
C LYS A 341 33.36 -6.15 -24.65
N ARG A 342 32.80 -7.23 -25.23
CA ARG A 342 33.57 -8.04 -26.19
C ARG A 342 33.87 -7.19 -27.42
N PRO A 343 35.06 -7.29 -27.98
CA PRO A 343 35.51 -6.55 -29.14
C PRO A 343 34.65 -6.86 -30.38
#